data_2f344893386a4794abde6bed2c5ec337
#
_entry.id   2f344893386a4794abde6bed2c5ec337
#
_cell.length_a   1.000
_cell.length_b   1.000
_cell.length_c   1.000
_cell.angle_alpha   90.00
_cell.angle_beta   90.00
_cell.angle_gamma   90.00
#
_symmetry.space_group_name_H-M   'P 1'
#
loop_
_entity.id
_entity.type
_entity.pdbx_description
1 polymer ?
#
loop_
_entity_poly.entity_id
_entity_poly.type
_entity_poly.pdbx_seq_one_letter_code
_entity_poly.pdbx_strand_id
1 'polypeptide(L)'
;MQGQDLVVFVIKPKREKQEEINMTDKTIPYKIYLDENEMPKYWYNVRADMVNKPAPLLNPGTGKPMSAEELGGVFCEELVRQELDNDTRYYPIPQEILDFYKMYRPSPLTRAYCLEKKLDTPAKIYYKFEGNNTSGSHKLNSAIAQAYYAKQQGLKGVTTETGA
;
A
#
# COMPACT_ATOMS: atom_id res chain seq x y z
N MET A 1 -7.60 2.10 22.69
CA MET A 1 -6.94 2.95 21.68
C MET A 1 -6.51 2.02 20.55
N GLN A 2 -7.34 1.95 19.53
CA GLN A 2 -7.09 1.12 18.35
C GLN A 2 -6.04 1.82 17.49
N GLY A 3 -5.04 1.06 17.02
CA GLY A 3 -3.88 1.62 16.34
C GLY A 3 -4.26 2.29 15.02
N GLN A 4 -3.84 3.54 14.88
CA GLN A 4 -3.88 4.23 13.59
C GLN A 4 -2.95 3.50 12.62
N ASP A 5 -3.41 3.28 11.40
CA ASP A 5 -2.64 2.64 10.34
C ASP A 5 -1.43 3.50 9.95
N LEU A 6 -0.33 3.27 10.63
CA LEU A 6 0.94 3.95 10.42
C LEU A 6 1.89 3.05 9.64
N VAL A 7 2.17 3.41 8.39
CA VAL A 7 3.21 2.76 7.59
C VAL A 7 4.52 3.50 7.81
N VAL A 8 5.49 2.82 8.43
CA VAL A 8 6.81 3.38 8.73
C VAL A 8 7.85 2.85 7.74
N PHE A 9 8.52 3.74 7.04
CA PHE A 9 9.65 3.41 6.19
C PHE A 9 10.95 3.76 6.90
N VAL A 10 11.86 2.80 7.01
CA VAL A 10 13.22 3.03 7.50
C VAL A 10 14.17 2.99 6.31
N ILE A 11 14.67 4.15 5.93
CA ILE A 11 15.66 4.27 4.86
C ILE A 11 17.05 4.17 5.49
N LYS A 12 17.76 3.06 5.22
CA LYS A 12 19.15 2.93 5.63
C LYS A 12 20.05 3.70 4.66
N PRO A 13 20.96 4.54 5.13
CA PRO A 13 21.91 5.21 4.25
C PRO A 13 22.82 4.17 3.59
N LYS A 14 23.08 4.30 2.27
CA LYS A 14 24.18 3.60 1.62
C LYS A 14 25.49 3.96 2.35
N ARG A 15 26.30 2.97 2.69
CA ARG A 15 27.66 3.19 3.24
C ARG A 15 28.50 3.85 2.16
N GLU A 16 28.48 5.17 2.07
CA GLU A 16 29.51 5.96 1.43
C GLU A 16 30.37 6.60 2.52
N LYS A 17 31.67 6.76 2.21
CA LYS A 17 32.74 7.19 3.12
C LYS A 17 32.28 8.37 4.00
N GLN A 18 32.62 8.28 5.26
CA GLN A 18 32.45 9.28 6.31
C GLN A 18 33.10 10.62 5.89
N GLU A 19 32.34 11.45 5.20
CA GLU A 19 32.53 12.90 5.27
C GLU A 19 31.73 13.37 6.49
N GLU A 20 32.36 14.18 7.34
CA GLU A 20 31.73 14.77 8.53
C GLU A 20 30.42 15.45 8.14
N ILE A 21 29.31 14.81 8.46
CA ILE A 21 27.97 15.37 8.23
C ILE A 21 27.78 16.47 9.26
N ASN A 22 28.03 17.70 8.81
CA ASN A 22 27.70 18.91 9.53
C ASN A 22 26.23 18.90 9.93
N MET A 23 25.90 18.88 11.21
CA MET A 23 24.58 18.69 11.81
C MET A 23 23.59 19.84 11.57
N THR A 24 23.64 20.49 10.43
CA THR A 24 22.63 21.45 10.00
C THR A 24 21.93 20.98 8.74
N ASP A 25 21.34 19.80 8.80
CA ASP A 25 20.52 19.26 7.71
C ASP A 25 19.14 19.99 7.67
N LYS A 26 19.22 21.33 7.61
CA LYS A 26 18.06 22.23 7.44
C LYS A 26 17.42 22.12 6.05
N THR A 27 17.99 21.30 5.16
CA THR A 27 17.59 21.18 3.77
C THR A 27 16.54 20.11 3.53
N ILE A 28 16.40 19.13 4.44
CA ILE A 28 15.37 18.08 4.28
C ILE A 28 14.05 18.57 4.89
N PRO A 29 13.00 18.74 4.07
CA PRO A 29 11.73 19.23 4.58
C PRO A 29 11.09 18.25 5.56
N TYR A 30 10.31 18.75 6.52
CA TYR A 30 9.51 17.92 7.44
C TYR A 30 8.45 17.09 6.71
N LYS A 31 7.90 17.64 5.63
CA LYS A 31 6.91 16.98 4.77
C LYS A 31 7.36 17.05 3.33
N ILE A 32 7.27 15.93 2.66
CA ILE A 32 7.55 15.79 1.24
C ILE A 32 6.22 15.47 0.56
N TYR A 33 5.85 16.31 -0.41
CA TYR A 33 4.69 16.11 -1.27
C TYR A 33 5.19 15.73 -2.65
N LEU A 34 4.65 14.65 -3.19
CA LEU A 34 4.86 14.28 -4.58
C LEU A 34 3.82 14.99 -5.45
N ASP A 35 4.19 15.25 -6.69
CA ASP A 35 3.27 15.78 -7.71
C ASP A 35 2.30 14.68 -8.17
N GLU A 36 1.13 15.09 -8.66
CA GLU A 36 0.14 14.15 -9.22
C GLU A 36 0.70 13.33 -10.39
N ASN A 37 1.63 13.89 -11.15
CA ASN A 37 2.30 13.22 -12.26
C ASN A 37 3.25 12.10 -11.83
N GLU A 38 3.64 12.09 -10.55
CA GLU A 38 4.48 11.05 -9.94
C GLU A 38 3.66 9.87 -9.40
N MET A 39 2.33 9.94 -9.53
CA MET A 39 1.46 8.81 -9.16
C MET A 39 1.76 7.59 -10.04
N PRO A 40 1.90 6.39 -9.44
CA PRO A 40 2.11 5.16 -10.19
C PRO A 40 0.91 4.87 -11.09
N LYS A 41 1.18 4.45 -12.32
CA LYS A 41 0.17 4.06 -13.31
C LYS A 41 -0.11 2.56 -13.33
N TYR A 42 0.63 1.79 -12.54
CA TYR A 42 0.55 0.34 -12.46
C TYR A 42 0.59 -0.11 -11.01
N TRP A 43 -0.14 -1.15 -10.70
CA TRP A 43 0.10 -1.94 -9.49
C TRP A 43 1.23 -2.93 -9.76
N TYR A 44 2.10 -3.07 -8.79
CA TYR A 44 3.18 -4.04 -8.84
C TYR A 44 2.79 -5.31 -8.09
N ASN A 45 2.80 -6.43 -8.81
CA ASN A 45 2.62 -7.75 -8.22
C ASN A 45 3.97 -8.29 -7.76
N VAL A 46 4.26 -8.16 -6.49
CA VAL A 46 5.52 -8.62 -5.88
C VAL A 46 5.75 -10.12 -6.06
N ARG A 47 4.68 -10.92 -6.18
CA ARG A 47 4.78 -12.37 -6.37
C ARG A 47 5.54 -12.75 -7.64
N ALA A 48 5.44 -11.95 -8.69
CA ALA A 48 6.17 -12.19 -9.94
C ALA A 48 7.69 -12.23 -9.73
N ASP A 49 8.21 -11.46 -8.78
CA ASP A 49 9.65 -11.34 -8.50
C ASP A 49 10.10 -12.07 -7.21
N MET A 50 9.20 -12.69 -6.47
CA MET A 50 9.56 -13.44 -5.27
C MET A 50 10.26 -14.75 -5.63
N VAL A 51 11.42 -14.98 -5.02
CA VAL A 51 12.13 -16.28 -5.11
C VAL A 51 11.30 -17.38 -4.44
N ASN A 52 10.78 -17.08 -3.24
CA ASN A 52 9.89 -17.98 -2.51
C ASN A 52 8.46 -17.44 -2.63
N LYS A 53 7.65 -18.08 -3.46
CA LYS A 53 6.22 -17.72 -3.60
C LYS A 53 5.48 -17.98 -2.28
N PRO A 54 4.50 -17.15 -1.91
CA PRO A 54 3.68 -17.40 -0.73
C PRO A 54 2.87 -18.68 -0.90
N ALA A 55 2.61 -19.36 0.22
CA ALA A 55 1.69 -20.48 0.22
C ALA A 55 0.29 -20.05 -0.23
N PRO A 56 -0.49 -20.94 -0.86
CA PRO A 56 -1.86 -20.62 -1.26
C PRO A 56 -2.74 -20.36 -0.02
N LEU A 57 -3.78 -19.54 -0.20
CA LEU A 57 -4.81 -19.37 0.80
C LEU A 57 -5.48 -20.73 1.10
N LEU A 58 -5.68 -21.02 2.38
CA LEU A 58 -6.31 -22.29 2.79
C LEU A 58 -7.78 -22.06 3.16
N ASN A 59 -8.63 -22.96 2.72
CA ASN A 59 -10.01 -23.02 3.19
C ASN A 59 -10.01 -23.39 4.69
N PRO A 60 -10.59 -22.55 5.57
CA PRO A 60 -10.56 -22.79 7.02
C PRO A 60 -11.32 -24.04 7.45
N GLY A 61 -12.30 -24.50 6.66
CA GLY A 61 -13.07 -25.71 6.97
C GLY A 61 -12.38 -27.00 6.56
N THR A 62 -11.56 -26.98 5.51
CA THR A 62 -10.94 -28.19 4.94
C THR A 62 -9.42 -28.24 5.13
N GLY A 63 -8.77 -27.11 5.43
CA GLY A 63 -7.31 -26.99 5.49
C GLY A 63 -6.61 -27.15 4.13
N LYS A 64 -7.35 -27.22 3.03
CA LYS A 64 -6.81 -27.38 1.67
C LYS A 64 -6.69 -26.01 0.98
N PRO A 65 -5.82 -25.87 -0.06
CA PRO A 65 -5.78 -24.67 -0.88
C PRO A 65 -7.16 -24.32 -1.44
N MET A 66 -7.55 -23.06 -1.35
CA MET A 66 -8.81 -22.56 -1.91
C MET A 66 -8.76 -22.57 -3.42
N SER A 67 -9.87 -23.01 -4.03
CA SER A 67 -10.08 -22.90 -5.47
C SER A 67 -10.48 -21.47 -5.89
N ALA A 68 -10.42 -21.18 -7.19
CA ALA A 68 -10.93 -19.92 -7.74
C ALA A 68 -12.43 -19.73 -7.45
N GLU A 69 -13.23 -20.81 -7.46
CA GLU A 69 -14.65 -20.77 -7.16
C GLU A 69 -14.91 -20.40 -5.68
N GLU A 70 -14.15 -20.99 -4.75
CA GLU A 70 -14.24 -20.68 -3.32
C GLU A 70 -13.87 -19.22 -3.05
N LEU A 71 -12.80 -18.71 -3.68
CA LEU A 71 -12.42 -17.29 -3.61
C LEU A 71 -13.49 -16.38 -4.25
N GLY A 72 -14.11 -16.82 -5.34
CA GLY A 72 -15.18 -16.12 -6.04
C GLY A 72 -16.46 -15.97 -5.22
N GLY A 73 -16.63 -16.75 -4.17
CA GLY A 73 -17.70 -16.56 -3.19
C GLY A 73 -17.56 -15.30 -2.32
N VAL A 74 -16.34 -14.71 -2.26
CA VAL A 74 -16.02 -13.53 -1.45
C VAL A 74 -15.57 -12.36 -2.31
N PHE A 75 -14.81 -12.61 -3.37
CA PHE A 75 -14.22 -11.59 -4.24
C PHE A 75 -14.77 -11.67 -5.66
N CYS A 76 -14.79 -10.54 -6.36
CA CYS A 76 -15.15 -10.54 -7.79
C CYS A 76 -14.06 -11.22 -8.62
N GLU A 77 -14.43 -11.68 -9.83
CA GLU A 77 -13.59 -12.51 -10.71
C GLU A 77 -12.22 -11.90 -10.99
N GLU A 78 -12.15 -10.60 -11.27
CA GLU A 78 -10.89 -9.95 -11.56
C GLU A 78 -9.94 -9.94 -10.34
N LEU A 79 -10.48 -9.79 -9.13
CA LEU A 79 -9.66 -9.87 -7.91
C LEU A 79 -9.16 -11.29 -7.66
N VAL A 80 -10.00 -12.31 -7.93
CA VAL A 80 -9.58 -13.71 -7.86
C VAL A 80 -8.47 -14.00 -8.87
N ARG A 81 -8.61 -13.50 -10.10
CA ARG A 81 -7.59 -13.64 -11.14
C ARG A 81 -6.26 -13.04 -10.71
N GLN A 82 -6.28 -11.81 -10.18
CA GLN A 82 -5.07 -11.13 -9.71
C GLN A 82 -4.45 -11.81 -8.48
N GLU A 83 -5.28 -12.32 -7.55
CA GLU A 83 -4.81 -13.03 -6.35
C GLU A 83 -4.09 -14.34 -6.69
N LEU A 84 -4.53 -15.03 -7.73
CA LEU A 84 -3.94 -16.31 -8.16
C LEU A 84 -2.78 -16.15 -9.14
N ASP A 85 -2.57 -14.96 -9.69
CA ASP A 85 -1.51 -14.69 -10.67
C ASP A 85 -0.15 -14.49 -9.97
N ASN A 86 0.81 -15.33 -10.32
CA ASN A 86 2.17 -15.29 -9.82
C ASN A 86 3.20 -14.78 -10.85
N ASP A 87 2.77 -14.45 -12.07
CA ASP A 87 3.65 -14.24 -13.21
C ASP A 87 3.57 -12.81 -13.77
N THR A 88 2.39 -12.21 -13.81
CA THR A 88 2.20 -10.84 -14.29
C THR A 88 2.76 -9.84 -13.27
N ARG A 89 3.81 -9.14 -13.67
CA ARG A 89 4.52 -8.19 -12.80
C ARG A 89 3.77 -6.90 -12.56
N TYR A 90 3.12 -6.34 -13.58
CA TYR A 90 2.46 -5.05 -13.53
C TYR A 90 1.04 -5.11 -14.07
N TYR A 91 0.10 -4.57 -13.30
CA TYR A 91 -1.28 -4.39 -13.74
C TYR A 91 -1.54 -2.90 -13.96
N PRO A 92 -2.00 -2.48 -15.16
CA PRO A 92 -2.35 -1.09 -15.39
C PRO A 92 -3.52 -0.68 -14.49
N ILE A 93 -3.40 0.49 -13.87
CA ILE A 93 -4.47 1.04 -13.05
C ILE A 93 -5.49 1.68 -13.98
N PRO A 94 -6.78 1.27 -13.95
CA PRO A 94 -7.83 1.93 -14.71
C PRO A 94 -7.91 3.44 -14.46
N GLN A 95 -8.21 4.22 -15.50
CA GLN A 95 -8.22 5.69 -15.41
C GLN A 95 -9.21 6.20 -14.34
N GLU A 96 -10.38 5.58 -14.21
CA GLU A 96 -11.36 5.96 -13.20
C GLU A 96 -10.80 5.80 -11.77
N ILE A 97 -10.01 4.74 -11.52
CA ILE A 97 -9.34 4.56 -10.23
C ILE A 97 -8.26 5.62 -10.02
N LEU A 98 -7.47 5.93 -11.07
CA LEU A 98 -6.46 7.00 -10.99
C LEU A 98 -7.09 8.35 -10.67
N ASP A 99 -8.25 8.67 -11.24
CA ASP A 99 -8.96 9.91 -10.99
C ASP A 99 -9.47 9.98 -9.53
N PHE A 100 -9.94 8.87 -8.97
CA PHE A 100 -10.24 8.79 -7.54
C PHE A 100 -9.00 8.96 -6.67
N TYR A 101 -7.88 8.33 -7.03
CA TYR A 101 -6.65 8.45 -6.28
C TYR A 101 -6.14 9.89 -6.22
N LYS A 102 -6.24 10.68 -7.28
CA LYS A 102 -5.84 12.09 -7.31
C LYS A 102 -6.54 12.96 -6.27
N MET A 103 -7.74 12.56 -5.80
CA MET A 103 -8.48 13.34 -4.81
C MET A 103 -7.83 13.34 -3.42
N TYR A 104 -6.99 12.34 -3.09
CA TYR A 104 -6.37 12.23 -1.77
C TYR A 104 -4.95 11.68 -1.76
N ARG A 105 -4.44 11.25 -2.90
CA ARG A 105 -3.07 10.74 -3.08
C ARG A 105 -2.25 11.68 -3.98
N PRO A 106 -0.92 11.65 -3.84
CA PRO A 106 -0.15 10.92 -2.83
C PRO A 106 -0.29 11.55 -1.44
N SER A 107 -0.39 10.71 -0.41
CA SER A 107 -0.33 11.19 0.97
C SER A 107 1.09 11.71 1.27
N PRO A 108 1.24 12.76 2.12
CA PRO A 108 2.54 13.33 2.41
C PRO A 108 3.46 12.32 3.11
N LEU A 109 4.75 12.36 2.76
CA LEU A 109 5.80 11.66 3.48
C LEU A 109 6.33 12.58 4.57
N THR A 110 6.14 12.23 5.84
CA THR A 110 6.49 13.07 6.99
C THR A 110 7.66 12.46 7.75
N ARG A 111 8.64 13.27 8.10
CA ARG A 111 9.80 12.82 8.88
C ARG A 111 9.48 12.80 10.37
N ALA A 112 9.83 11.69 11.01
CA ALA A 112 9.58 11.45 12.44
C ALA A 112 10.78 11.89 13.31
N TYR A 113 11.14 13.18 13.31
CA TYR A 113 12.28 13.70 14.05
C TYR A 113 12.29 13.36 15.53
N CYS A 114 11.13 13.47 16.18
CA CYS A 114 11.02 13.16 17.62
C CYS A 114 11.34 11.69 17.89
N LEU A 115 10.95 10.79 16.99
CA LEU A 115 11.25 9.37 17.10
C LEU A 115 12.73 9.09 16.87
N GLU A 116 13.33 9.70 15.83
CA GLU A 116 14.77 9.59 15.57
C GLU A 116 15.57 10.01 16.81
N LYS A 117 15.23 11.16 17.39
CA LYS A 117 15.87 11.69 18.60
C LYS A 117 15.68 10.76 19.80
N LYS A 118 14.45 10.24 20.00
CA LYS A 118 14.15 9.35 21.13
C LYS A 118 14.90 8.02 21.04
N LEU A 119 15.11 7.52 19.81
CA LEU A 119 15.83 6.27 19.55
C LEU A 119 17.34 6.44 19.47
N ASP A 120 17.83 7.69 19.53
CA ASP A 120 19.25 8.03 19.35
C ASP A 120 19.85 7.32 18.13
N THR A 121 19.21 7.44 16.98
CA THR A 121 19.56 6.71 15.75
C THR A 121 19.98 7.67 14.64
N PRO A 122 21.01 7.34 13.85
CA PRO A 122 21.36 8.06 12.63
C PRO A 122 20.37 7.81 11.48
N ALA A 123 19.45 6.84 11.63
CA ALA A 123 18.49 6.51 10.61
C ALA A 123 17.49 7.65 10.40
N LYS A 124 17.19 7.97 9.14
CA LYS A 124 16.10 8.89 8.78
C LYS A 124 14.79 8.09 8.77
N ILE A 125 13.87 8.43 9.68
CA ILE A 125 12.59 7.73 9.84
C ILE A 125 11.48 8.58 9.25
N TYR A 126 10.72 8.00 8.34
CA TYR A 126 9.58 8.64 7.68
C TYR A 126 8.33 7.80 7.86
N TYR A 127 7.19 8.48 7.84
CA TYR A 127 5.88 7.82 7.82
C TYR A 127 4.95 8.49 6.81
N LYS A 128 4.06 7.69 6.24
CA LYS A 128 2.91 8.17 5.49
C LYS A 128 1.67 8.06 6.38
N PHE A 129 1.00 9.18 6.59
CA PHE A 129 -0.23 9.20 7.38
C PHE A 129 -1.41 9.00 6.46
N GLU A 130 -1.96 7.79 6.44
CA GLU A 130 -3.08 7.40 5.59
C GLU A 130 -4.46 7.71 6.22
N GLY A 131 -4.48 8.25 7.42
CA GLY A 131 -5.71 8.64 8.13
C GLY A 131 -6.34 9.94 7.66
N ASN A 132 -5.73 10.68 6.73
CA ASN A 132 -6.22 11.98 6.24
C ASN A 132 -7.07 11.89 4.98
N ASN A 133 -7.49 10.71 4.57
CA ASN A 133 -8.46 10.50 3.49
C ASN A 133 -9.90 10.38 4.04
N THR A 134 -10.88 10.29 3.16
CA THR A 134 -12.31 10.28 3.53
C THR A 134 -12.74 9.10 4.38
N SER A 135 -11.99 7.98 4.36
CA SER A 135 -12.29 6.80 5.20
C SER A 135 -11.49 6.79 6.51
N GLY A 136 -10.51 7.68 6.67
CA GLY A 136 -9.61 7.67 7.81
C GLY A 136 -8.65 6.47 7.85
N SER A 137 -8.52 5.70 6.76
CA SER A 137 -7.76 4.45 6.73
C SER A 137 -7.06 4.23 5.39
N HIS A 138 -5.93 3.51 5.40
CA HIS A 138 -5.23 3.04 4.19
C HIS A 138 -6.09 2.08 3.35
N LYS A 139 -7.10 1.44 3.93
CA LYS A 139 -7.98 0.48 3.25
C LYS A 139 -8.70 1.10 2.06
N LEU A 140 -8.91 2.42 2.05
CA LEU A 140 -9.50 3.12 0.91
C LEU A 140 -8.71 2.87 -0.39
N ASN A 141 -7.39 2.72 -0.31
CA ASN A 141 -6.53 2.48 -1.47
C ASN A 141 -6.89 1.18 -2.21
N SER A 142 -7.24 0.13 -1.50
CA SER A 142 -7.69 -1.15 -2.09
C SER A 142 -9.20 -1.19 -2.32
N ALA A 143 -9.98 -0.59 -1.43
CA ALA A 143 -11.45 -0.62 -1.51
C ALA A 143 -11.98 0.02 -2.80
N ILE A 144 -11.37 1.11 -3.27
CA ILE A 144 -11.73 1.76 -4.55
C ILE A 144 -11.54 0.78 -5.72
N ALA A 145 -10.42 0.08 -5.78
CA ALA A 145 -10.15 -0.89 -6.82
C ALA A 145 -11.13 -2.08 -6.76
N GLN A 146 -11.38 -2.59 -5.56
CA GLN A 146 -12.33 -3.68 -5.35
C GLN A 146 -13.76 -3.29 -5.78
N ALA A 147 -14.21 -2.10 -5.40
CA ALA A 147 -15.52 -1.59 -5.79
C ALA A 147 -15.62 -1.37 -7.31
N TYR A 148 -14.55 -0.88 -7.94
CA TYR A 148 -14.50 -0.71 -9.39
C TYR A 148 -14.70 -2.04 -10.11
N TYR A 149 -13.91 -3.07 -9.79
CA TYR A 149 -14.03 -4.37 -10.45
C TYR A 149 -15.35 -5.08 -10.14
N ALA A 150 -15.87 -4.97 -8.93
CA ALA A 150 -17.17 -5.49 -8.58
C ALA A 150 -18.30 -4.82 -9.41
N LYS A 151 -18.21 -3.51 -9.62
CA LYS A 151 -19.14 -2.78 -10.50
C LYS A 151 -19.03 -3.23 -11.96
N GLN A 152 -17.80 -3.43 -12.47
CA GLN A 152 -17.60 -3.92 -13.85
C GLN A 152 -18.20 -5.31 -14.05
N GLN A 153 -18.16 -6.17 -13.06
CA GLN A 153 -18.81 -7.49 -13.07
C GLN A 153 -20.34 -7.42 -12.92
N GLY A 154 -20.89 -6.25 -12.59
CA GLY A 154 -22.33 -6.07 -12.39
C GLY A 154 -22.85 -6.49 -11.02
N LEU A 155 -21.99 -6.58 -10.01
CA LEU A 155 -22.40 -6.86 -8.64
C LEU A 155 -23.24 -5.71 -8.07
N LYS A 156 -24.29 -6.05 -7.31
CA LYS A 156 -25.24 -5.07 -6.73
C LYS A 156 -24.64 -4.21 -5.62
N GLY A 157 -23.59 -4.66 -4.99
CA GLY A 157 -22.94 -3.95 -3.91
C GLY A 157 -21.72 -4.70 -3.41
N VAL A 158 -20.90 -3.99 -2.63
CA VAL A 158 -19.75 -4.53 -1.91
C VAL A 158 -19.85 -4.13 -0.45
N THR A 159 -19.35 -4.98 0.42
CA THR A 159 -19.24 -4.70 1.84
C THR A 159 -17.78 -4.86 2.25
N THR A 160 -17.36 -4.10 3.23
CA THR A 160 -16.03 -4.22 3.82
C THR A 160 -16.13 -4.14 5.34
N GLU A 161 -15.16 -4.72 5.97
CA GLU A 161 -14.94 -4.60 7.41
C GLU A 161 -13.75 -3.68 7.63
N THR A 162 -13.80 -2.86 8.66
CA THR A 162 -12.69 -2.05 9.08
C THR A 162 -12.63 -1.99 10.61
N GLY A 163 -11.42 -2.19 11.15
CA GLY A 163 -11.12 -1.97 12.56
C GLY A 163 -10.43 -0.61 12.80
N ALA A 164 -10.38 0.23 11.78
CA ALA A 164 -9.78 1.57 11.86
C ALA A 164 -10.83 2.64 12.08
#